data_34f2a7c3ff70296d527bf0687d22fd38
#
_entry.id   34f2a7c3ff70296d527bf0687d22fd38
#
_cell.length_a   1.000
_cell.length_b   1.000
_cell.length_c   1.000
_cell.angle_alpha   90.00
_cell.angle_beta   90.00
_cell.angle_gamma   90.00
#
_symmetry.space_group_name_H-M   'P 1'
#
loop_
_entity.id
_entity.type
_entity.pdbx_description
1 polymer ?
#
loop_
_entity_poly.entity_id
_entity_poly.type
_entity_poly.pdbx_seq_one_letter_code
_entity_poly.pdbx_strand_id
1 'polypeptide(L)'
;LKNEHLVDKSFVEKYTSGYPAFAETLDVYTPEWAESETGIPAEVIRQLAREFGQAKAPAIILGSGNSRHGNGGMTVRLITILSALTGAWQHPGGGLCGCTPIDTDYVNKSLITRPDFRKKPARKININQIGQALAMEGKEAVRGFYVYGCNPANTVSDQQLIIRGLEREDLFTVVHERFMTDTARYADIVLPATFSVEQTDIYRAYGYCTLSTGRKLVDAPGECRSNWDTFCLLAKGMGYADDYFDRSENEMLDILLSHPTRAIAETSDEAKETLRQGGSIALPFSDHLAFGTE
;
A
#
# COMPACT_ATOMS: atom_id res chain seq x y z
N LEU A 1 -2.32 -27.19 -15.35
CA LEU A 1 -1.09 -26.82 -16.06
C LEU A 1 -0.13 -28.00 -16.21
N LYS A 2 0.19 -28.72 -15.10
CA LYS A 2 1.13 -29.86 -15.10
C LYS A 2 0.68 -30.97 -16.06
N ASN A 3 -0.54 -31.46 -15.92
CA ASN A 3 -1.06 -32.63 -16.63
C ASN A 3 -1.30 -32.39 -18.13
N GLU A 4 -1.52 -31.14 -18.53
CA GLU A 4 -1.71 -30.76 -19.94
C GLU A 4 -0.45 -30.18 -20.58
N HIS A 5 0.71 -30.35 -19.92
CA HIS A 5 2.02 -29.89 -20.42
C HIS A 5 2.12 -28.41 -20.75
N LEU A 6 1.40 -27.58 -20.00
CA LEU A 6 1.36 -26.12 -20.14
C LEU A 6 2.38 -25.37 -19.25
N VAL A 7 3.29 -26.12 -18.62
CA VAL A 7 4.37 -25.54 -17.81
C VAL A 7 5.54 -25.15 -18.74
N ASP A 8 5.97 -23.89 -18.64
CA ASP A 8 7.21 -23.43 -19.29
C ASP A 8 8.43 -23.98 -18.55
N LYS A 9 8.93 -25.13 -19.03
CA LYS A 9 10.03 -25.82 -18.39
C LYS A 9 11.32 -25.00 -18.39
N SER A 10 11.56 -24.23 -19.45
CA SER A 10 12.78 -23.44 -19.57
C SER A 10 12.84 -22.31 -18.55
N PHE A 11 11.71 -21.62 -18.33
CA PHE A 11 11.60 -20.60 -17.31
C PHE A 11 11.70 -21.19 -15.90
N VAL A 12 10.99 -22.29 -15.67
CA VAL A 12 10.97 -22.95 -14.35
C VAL A 12 12.35 -23.43 -13.96
N GLU A 13 13.10 -24.06 -14.88
CA GLU A 13 14.48 -24.56 -14.65
C GLU A 13 15.46 -23.41 -14.37
N LYS A 14 15.31 -22.29 -15.07
CA LYS A 14 16.24 -21.15 -14.96
C LYS A 14 15.97 -20.26 -13.75
N TYR A 15 14.69 -20.01 -13.45
CA TYR A 15 14.29 -18.94 -12.51
C TYR A 15 13.57 -19.41 -11.26
N THR A 16 13.37 -20.72 -11.09
CA THR A 16 12.72 -21.28 -9.90
C THR A 16 13.57 -22.35 -9.23
N SER A 17 13.25 -22.63 -7.98
CA SER A 17 13.84 -23.74 -7.23
C SER A 17 12.76 -24.64 -6.64
N GLY A 18 13.02 -25.96 -6.58
CA GLY A 18 12.15 -26.91 -5.89
C GLY A 18 10.92 -27.37 -6.70
N TYR A 19 10.82 -27.03 -7.98
CA TYR A 19 9.68 -27.45 -8.82
C TYR A 19 9.46 -28.96 -8.85
N PRO A 20 10.48 -29.85 -8.99
CA PRO A 20 10.25 -31.31 -9.01
C PRO A 20 9.50 -31.80 -7.76
N ALA A 21 9.97 -31.43 -6.58
CA ALA A 21 9.33 -31.81 -5.33
C ALA A 21 7.91 -31.19 -5.19
N PHE A 22 7.73 -29.95 -5.61
CA PHE A 22 6.40 -29.32 -5.65
C PHE A 22 5.44 -30.05 -6.59
N ALA A 23 5.92 -30.42 -7.79
CA ALA A 23 5.10 -31.12 -8.78
C ALA A 23 4.58 -32.47 -8.29
N GLU A 24 5.35 -33.18 -7.48
CA GLU A 24 4.93 -34.46 -6.86
C GLU A 24 3.76 -34.25 -5.89
N THR A 25 3.73 -33.12 -5.17
CA THR A 25 2.64 -32.83 -4.22
C THR A 25 1.31 -32.53 -4.91
N LEU A 26 1.31 -32.20 -6.20
CA LEU A 26 0.09 -31.78 -6.92
C LEU A 26 -0.83 -32.94 -7.31
N ASP A 27 -0.35 -34.18 -7.29
CA ASP A 27 -1.09 -35.34 -7.82
C ASP A 27 -2.40 -35.63 -7.06
N VAL A 28 -2.48 -35.23 -5.79
CA VAL A 28 -3.67 -35.38 -4.96
C VAL A 28 -4.69 -34.24 -5.13
N TYR A 29 -4.27 -33.12 -5.71
CA TYR A 29 -5.11 -31.93 -5.90
C TYR A 29 -5.67 -31.90 -7.33
N THR A 30 -6.54 -32.84 -7.63
CA THR A 30 -7.16 -32.94 -8.97
C THR A 30 -8.25 -31.89 -9.16
N PRO A 31 -8.66 -31.58 -10.41
CA PRO A 31 -9.83 -30.74 -10.65
C PRO A 31 -11.13 -31.26 -10.03
N GLU A 32 -11.29 -32.61 -9.93
CA GLU A 32 -12.43 -33.26 -9.29
C GLU A 32 -12.40 -33.03 -7.75
N TRP A 33 -11.22 -33.14 -7.14
CA TRP A 33 -11.04 -32.77 -5.74
C TRP A 33 -11.41 -31.29 -5.53
N ALA A 34 -10.92 -30.40 -6.38
CA ALA A 34 -11.22 -28.97 -6.28
C ALA A 34 -12.71 -28.69 -6.48
N GLU A 35 -13.41 -29.41 -7.37
CA GLU A 35 -14.86 -29.32 -7.51
C GLU A 35 -15.57 -29.69 -6.22
N SER A 36 -15.16 -30.75 -5.55
CA SER A 36 -15.76 -31.17 -4.27
C SER A 36 -15.59 -30.13 -3.16
N GLU A 37 -14.45 -29.41 -3.14
CA GLU A 37 -14.15 -28.41 -2.12
C GLU A 37 -14.76 -27.05 -2.41
N THR A 38 -14.90 -26.67 -3.68
CA THR A 38 -15.26 -25.31 -4.08
C THR A 38 -16.63 -25.18 -4.75
N GLY A 39 -17.19 -26.30 -5.23
CA GLY A 39 -18.39 -26.32 -6.06
C GLY A 39 -18.19 -25.82 -7.49
N ILE A 40 -16.95 -25.50 -7.89
CA ILE A 40 -16.63 -25.11 -9.28
C ILE A 40 -16.42 -26.38 -10.11
N PRO A 41 -17.17 -26.58 -11.22
CA PRO A 41 -17.04 -27.79 -12.04
C PRO A 41 -15.60 -28.04 -12.51
N ALA A 42 -15.14 -29.28 -12.41
CA ALA A 42 -13.78 -29.68 -12.79
C ALA A 42 -13.40 -29.26 -14.22
N GLU A 43 -14.36 -29.29 -15.16
CA GLU A 43 -14.09 -28.89 -16.54
C GLU A 43 -13.87 -27.38 -16.66
N VAL A 44 -14.54 -26.55 -15.86
CA VAL A 44 -14.30 -25.10 -15.80
C VAL A 44 -12.87 -24.82 -15.30
N ILE A 45 -12.42 -25.58 -14.31
CA ILE A 45 -11.04 -25.47 -13.78
C ILE A 45 -10.02 -25.85 -14.86
N ARG A 46 -10.28 -26.93 -15.62
CA ARG A 46 -9.43 -27.33 -16.75
C ARG A 46 -9.40 -26.28 -17.85
N GLN A 47 -10.57 -25.77 -18.22
CA GLN A 47 -10.66 -24.71 -19.23
C GLN A 47 -9.86 -23.47 -18.83
N LEU A 48 -10.02 -23.01 -17.59
CA LEU A 48 -9.24 -21.88 -17.07
C LEU A 48 -7.73 -22.16 -17.13
N ALA A 49 -7.30 -23.36 -16.76
CA ALA A 49 -5.89 -23.73 -16.82
C ALA A 49 -5.36 -23.71 -18.27
N ARG A 50 -6.14 -24.18 -19.24
CA ARG A 50 -5.77 -24.13 -20.66
C ARG A 50 -5.67 -22.69 -21.18
N GLU A 51 -6.70 -21.88 -20.94
CA GLU A 51 -6.72 -20.48 -21.35
C GLU A 51 -5.55 -19.70 -20.75
N PHE A 52 -5.28 -19.87 -19.46
CA PHE A 52 -4.16 -19.23 -18.77
C PHE A 52 -2.80 -19.72 -19.28
N GLY A 53 -2.65 -21.03 -19.45
CA GLY A 53 -1.38 -21.63 -19.88
C GLY A 53 -1.04 -21.39 -21.35
N GLN A 54 -2.04 -21.14 -22.21
CA GLN A 54 -1.88 -20.87 -23.64
C GLN A 54 -1.80 -19.36 -23.95
N ALA A 55 -2.15 -18.50 -23.00
CA ALA A 55 -2.05 -17.07 -23.19
C ALA A 55 -0.60 -16.63 -23.30
N LYS A 56 -0.30 -15.74 -24.25
CA LYS A 56 1.07 -15.24 -24.47
C LYS A 56 1.63 -14.49 -23.27
N ALA A 57 0.80 -13.74 -22.58
CA ALA A 57 1.19 -12.92 -21.42
C ALA A 57 0.05 -12.94 -20.38
N PRO A 58 -0.21 -14.10 -19.73
CA PRO A 58 -1.28 -14.18 -18.75
C PRO A 58 -0.94 -13.29 -17.54
N ALA A 59 -1.93 -12.53 -17.10
CA ALA A 59 -1.77 -11.60 -15.98
C ALA A 59 -2.77 -11.90 -14.86
N ILE A 60 -2.31 -11.78 -13.62
CA ILE A 60 -3.13 -11.92 -12.41
C ILE A 60 -3.08 -10.60 -11.65
N ILE A 61 -4.23 -10.03 -11.33
CA ILE A 61 -4.34 -8.91 -10.39
C ILE A 61 -4.79 -9.46 -9.06
N LEU A 62 -3.92 -9.36 -8.05
CA LEU A 62 -4.17 -9.90 -6.72
C LEU A 62 -4.51 -8.80 -5.73
N GLY A 63 -5.74 -8.78 -5.25
CA GLY A 63 -6.17 -7.88 -4.18
C GLY A 63 -5.66 -8.32 -2.81
N SER A 64 -5.47 -7.38 -1.90
CA SER A 64 -4.95 -7.63 -0.54
C SER A 64 -5.90 -8.45 0.35
N GLY A 65 -7.17 -8.61 -0.03
CA GLY A 65 -8.13 -9.46 0.68
C GLY A 65 -7.67 -10.90 0.86
N ASN A 66 -7.00 -11.46 -0.15
CA ASN A 66 -6.46 -12.83 -0.13
C ASN A 66 -5.42 -13.09 0.97
N SER A 67 -4.77 -12.05 1.49
CA SER A 67 -3.78 -12.17 2.58
C SER A 67 -4.36 -11.90 3.98
N ARG A 68 -5.66 -11.56 4.08
CA ARG A 68 -6.27 -11.10 5.33
C ARG A 68 -7.03 -12.16 6.11
N HIS A 69 -6.66 -13.39 5.94
CA HIS A 69 -7.22 -14.53 6.69
C HIS A 69 -6.13 -15.54 7.06
N GLY A 70 -6.50 -16.53 7.86
CA GLY A 70 -5.60 -17.63 8.19
C GLY A 70 -5.07 -18.30 6.91
N ASN A 71 -3.79 -18.61 6.87
CA ASN A 71 -3.10 -19.19 5.72
C ASN A 71 -3.04 -18.31 4.44
N GLY A 72 -3.40 -17.03 4.53
CA GLY A 72 -3.44 -16.11 3.39
C GLY A 72 -2.09 -15.97 2.68
N GLY A 73 -0.98 -16.04 3.40
CA GLY A 73 0.35 -16.03 2.81
C GLY A 73 0.60 -17.22 1.86
N MET A 74 0.12 -18.42 2.21
CA MET A 74 0.21 -19.58 1.33
C MET A 74 -0.71 -19.44 0.12
N THR A 75 -1.90 -18.90 0.29
CA THR A 75 -2.83 -18.61 -0.82
C THR A 75 -2.17 -17.67 -1.85
N VAL A 76 -1.59 -16.57 -1.39
CA VAL A 76 -0.86 -15.63 -2.27
C VAL A 76 0.29 -16.34 -2.97
N ARG A 77 1.08 -17.13 -2.25
CA ARG A 77 2.20 -17.89 -2.82
C ARG A 77 1.75 -18.85 -3.91
N LEU A 78 0.69 -19.62 -3.69
CA LEU A 78 0.16 -20.56 -4.69
C LEU A 78 -0.35 -19.86 -5.96
N ILE A 79 -1.03 -18.70 -5.78
CA ILE A 79 -1.47 -17.89 -6.92
C ILE A 79 -0.25 -17.34 -7.70
N THR A 80 0.77 -16.89 -6.99
CA THR A 80 2.01 -16.40 -7.62
C THR A 80 2.74 -17.48 -8.42
N ILE A 81 2.71 -18.73 -7.95
CA ILE A 81 3.32 -19.88 -8.65
C ILE A 81 2.69 -20.09 -10.04
N LEU A 82 1.42 -19.79 -10.26
CA LEU A 82 0.79 -19.91 -11.57
C LEU A 82 1.54 -19.09 -12.64
N SER A 83 1.90 -17.85 -12.31
CA SER A 83 2.69 -17.01 -13.21
C SER A 83 4.11 -17.54 -13.45
N ALA A 84 4.71 -18.17 -12.43
CA ALA A 84 6.01 -18.82 -12.59
C ALA A 84 5.94 -20.06 -13.49
N LEU A 85 4.92 -20.89 -13.32
CA LEU A 85 4.74 -22.11 -14.11
C LEU A 85 4.51 -21.85 -15.60
N THR A 86 3.88 -20.73 -15.94
CA THR A 86 3.61 -20.34 -17.33
C THR A 86 4.67 -19.41 -17.93
N GLY A 87 5.73 -19.06 -17.17
CA GLY A 87 6.74 -18.11 -17.61
C GLY A 87 6.19 -16.71 -17.89
N ALA A 88 5.03 -16.36 -17.31
CA ALA A 88 4.30 -15.12 -17.62
C ALA A 88 5.13 -13.86 -17.41
N TRP A 89 6.05 -13.83 -16.46
CA TRP A 89 6.92 -12.69 -16.19
C TRP A 89 7.97 -12.40 -17.28
N GLN A 90 8.15 -13.29 -18.26
CA GLN A 90 9.02 -13.03 -19.42
C GLN A 90 8.42 -12.03 -20.40
N HIS A 91 7.13 -11.73 -20.25
CA HIS A 91 6.40 -10.93 -21.20
C HIS A 91 5.90 -9.63 -20.58
N PRO A 92 6.09 -8.48 -21.25
CA PRO A 92 5.49 -7.23 -20.81
C PRO A 92 3.98 -7.37 -20.62
N GLY A 93 3.47 -6.98 -19.46
CA GLY A 93 2.06 -7.09 -19.09
C GLY A 93 1.64 -8.45 -18.51
N GLY A 94 2.52 -9.48 -18.56
CA GLY A 94 2.30 -10.78 -17.94
C GLY A 94 2.76 -10.83 -16.48
N GLY A 95 2.37 -11.88 -15.79
CA GLY A 95 2.77 -12.14 -14.41
C GLY A 95 1.72 -11.81 -13.37
N LEU A 96 2.15 -11.49 -12.16
CA LEU A 96 1.25 -11.12 -11.07
C LEU A 96 1.49 -9.69 -10.63
N CYS A 97 0.43 -8.90 -10.61
CA CYS A 97 0.40 -7.57 -10.03
C CYS A 97 -0.35 -7.62 -8.69
N GLY A 98 0.35 -7.33 -7.61
CA GLY A 98 -0.24 -7.18 -6.28
C GLY A 98 -0.53 -5.71 -5.96
N CYS A 99 -1.32 -5.46 -4.92
CA CYS A 99 -1.55 -4.13 -4.37
C CYS A 99 -0.36 -3.61 -3.55
N THR A 100 0.80 -4.24 -3.61
CA THR A 100 2.01 -3.72 -2.99
C THR A 100 2.58 -2.61 -3.86
N PRO A 101 2.76 -1.41 -3.32
CA PRO A 101 3.61 -0.44 -4.00
C PRO A 101 4.95 -1.11 -4.23
N ILE A 102 5.51 -0.98 -5.40
CA ILE A 102 6.89 -1.38 -5.63
C ILE A 102 7.68 -0.66 -4.57
N ASP A 103 8.22 -1.42 -3.63
CA ASP A 103 8.95 -0.82 -2.51
C ASP A 103 10.18 -0.20 -3.06
N THR A 104 10.28 1.06 -2.78
CA THR A 104 11.29 1.78 -3.45
C THR A 104 11.68 2.97 -2.67
N ASP A 105 12.91 3.08 -2.57
CA ASP A 105 13.62 4.26 -2.14
C ASP A 105 13.50 5.42 -3.18
N TYR A 106 12.29 5.64 -3.73
CA TYR A 106 12.09 6.74 -4.70
C TYR A 106 12.11 8.09 -4.02
N VAL A 107 11.67 8.13 -2.77
CA VAL A 107 11.67 9.33 -1.97
C VAL A 107 12.38 9.03 -0.66
N ASN A 108 13.28 9.89 -0.24
CA ASN A 108 13.92 9.75 1.06
C ASN A 108 12.90 10.01 2.18
N LYS A 109 12.23 8.95 2.61
CA LYS A 109 11.18 9.02 3.63
C LYS A 109 11.68 9.60 4.96
N SER A 110 12.97 9.52 5.27
CA SER A 110 13.53 10.06 6.51
C SER A 110 13.39 11.58 6.60
N LEU A 111 13.36 12.26 5.45
CA LEU A 111 13.13 13.71 5.37
C LEU A 111 11.70 14.11 5.77
N ILE A 112 10.74 13.19 5.66
CA ILE A 112 9.34 13.41 6.04
C ILE A 112 9.08 12.85 7.44
N THR A 113 9.53 11.62 7.70
CA THR A 113 9.21 10.93 8.97
C THR A 113 10.05 11.40 10.14
N ARG A 114 11.14 12.11 9.87
CA ARG A 114 12.05 12.72 10.84
C ARG A 114 12.28 11.83 12.07
N PRO A 115 12.89 10.66 11.89
CA PRO A 115 13.17 9.73 13.00
C PRO A 115 14.10 10.33 14.06
N ASP A 116 14.90 11.34 13.68
CA ASP A 116 15.77 12.14 14.55
C ASP A 116 14.99 12.94 15.61
N PHE A 117 13.76 13.35 15.32
CA PHE A 117 12.90 14.01 16.30
C PHE A 117 12.35 13.08 17.39
N ARG A 118 12.41 11.78 17.16
CA ARG A 118 11.88 10.79 18.09
C ARG A 118 12.83 10.57 19.25
N LYS A 119 12.57 11.20 20.38
CA LYS A 119 13.37 11.09 21.60
C LYS A 119 13.20 9.75 22.35
N LYS A 120 12.06 9.09 22.19
CA LYS A 120 11.73 7.81 22.87
C LYS A 120 10.93 6.90 21.92
N PRO A 121 11.08 5.58 22.03
CA PRO A 121 10.22 4.67 21.30
C PRO A 121 8.75 4.83 21.75
N ALA A 122 7.84 4.89 20.80
CA ALA A 122 6.41 4.89 21.07
C ALA A 122 5.88 3.45 21.12
N ARG A 123 4.88 3.20 21.98
CA ARG A 123 4.10 1.97 21.95
C ARG A 123 3.42 1.82 20.58
N LYS A 124 3.56 0.66 19.98
CA LYS A 124 2.88 0.33 18.72
C LYS A 124 1.64 -0.51 19.02
N ILE A 125 0.52 -0.14 18.45
CA ILE A 125 -0.73 -0.87 18.54
C ILE A 125 -1.01 -1.49 17.18
N ASN A 126 -1.35 -2.78 17.15
CA ASN A 126 -1.79 -3.43 15.93
C ASN A 126 -3.15 -2.85 15.52
N ILE A 127 -3.26 -2.37 14.29
CA ILE A 127 -4.50 -1.76 13.79
C ILE A 127 -5.71 -2.70 13.86
N ASN A 128 -5.51 -4.02 13.69
CA ASN A 128 -6.58 -5.00 13.83
C ASN A 128 -7.05 -5.18 15.28
N GLN A 129 -6.32 -4.65 16.24
CA GLN A 129 -6.63 -4.69 17.67
C GLN A 129 -6.91 -3.28 18.23
N ILE A 130 -7.14 -2.30 17.36
CA ILE A 130 -7.35 -0.91 17.80
C ILE A 130 -8.58 -0.78 18.68
N GLY A 131 -9.67 -1.52 18.40
CA GLY A 131 -10.87 -1.54 19.25
C GLY A 131 -10.55 -1.98 20.67
N GLN A 132 -9.73 -3.04 20.83
CA GLN A 132 -9.28 -3.51 22.15
C GLN A 132 -8.45 -2.42 22.85
N ALA A 133 -7.53 -1.76 22.13
CA ALA A 133 -6.70 -0.70 22.70
C ALA A 133 -7.51 0.53 23.12
N LEU A 134 -8.52 0.91 22.34
CA LEU A 134 -9.42 2.01 22.67
C LEU A 134 -10.36 1.68 23.84
N ALA A 135 -10.76 0.41 24.00
CA ALA A 135 -11.61 -0.03 25.10
C ALA A 135 -10.84 -0.32 26.40
N MET A 136 -9.50 -0.30 26.39
CA MET A 136 -8.69 -0.51 27.60
C MET A 136 -8.87 0.63 28.60
N GLU A 137 -8.88 0.23 29.88
CA GLU A 137 -8.96 1.15 31.03
C GLU A 137 -7.64 1.14 31.84
N GLY A 138 -7.55 2.04 32.79
CA GLY A 138 -6.41 2.11 33.71
C GLY A 138 -5.17 2.80 33.14
N LYS A 139 -3.97 2.39 33.59
CA LYS A 139 -2.70 3.05 33.24
C LYS A 139 -2.30 2.89 31.78
N GLU A 140 -2.72 1.82 31.14
CA GLU A 140 -2.43 1.50 29.75
C GLU A 140 -3.47 2.05 28.76
N ALA A 141 -4.51 2.71 29.25
CA ALA A 141 -5.58 3.28 28.44
C ALA A 141 -5.04 4.33 27.45
N VAL A 142 -5.54 4.29 26.23
CA VAL A 142 -5.36 5.37 25.26
C VAL A 142 -6.17 6.57 25.75
N ARG A 143 -5.55 7.74 25.85
CA ARG A 143 -6.16 8.98 26.34
C ARG A 143 -6.32 10.03 25.24
N GLY A 144 -5.59 9.90 24.15
CA GLY A 144 -5.69 10.75 22.98
C GLY A 144 -5.67 9.90 21.72
N PHE A 145 -6.60 10.15 20.82
CA PHE A 145 -6.73 9.45 19.56
C PHE A 145 -6.84 10.46 18.41
N TYR A 146 -5.80 10.53 17.59
CA TYR A 146 -5.78 11.39 16.41
C TYR A 146 -5.96 10.54 15.16
N VAL A 147 -7.03 10.79 14.42
CA VAL A 147 -7.40 10.07 13.20
C VAL A 147 -7.26 10.99 11.99
N TYR A 148 -6.55 10.56 10.97
CA TYR A 148 -6.48 11.26 9.69
C TYR A 148 -6.42 10.28 8.52
N GLY A 149 -7.12 10.60 7.44
CA GLY A 149 -7.19 9.77 6.24
C GLY A 149 -7.74 8.36 6.48
N CYS A 150 -8.56 8.17 7.51
CA CYS A 150 -9.10 6.86 7.90
C CYS A 150 -10.46 7.00 8.59
N ASN A 151 -11.32 5.99 8.42
CA ASN A 151 -12.61 5.88 9.12
C ASN A 151 -12.68 4.58 9.93
N PRO A 152 -11.95 4.46 11.05
CA PRO A 152 -11.85 3.21 11.79
C PRO A 152 -13.20 2.66 12.29
N ALA A 153 -14.16 3.50 12.65
CA ALA A 153 -15.48 3.05 13.06
C ALA A 153 -16.25 2.27 11.96
N ASN A 154 -15.82 2.40 10.69
CA ASN A 154 -16.44 1.69 9.56
C ASN A 154 -15.52 0.65 8.93
N THR A 155 -14.21 0.90 8.90
CA THR A 155 -13.28 0.16 8.06
C THR A 155 -12.40 -0.85 8.80
N VAL A 156 -12.40 -0.83 10.12
CA VAL A 156 -11.58 -1.74 10.93
C VAL A 156 -12.46 -2.80 11.60
N SER A 157 -11.89 -3.97 11.83
CA SER A 157 -12.58 -5.10 12.48
C SER A 157 -13.05 -4.77 13.90
N ASP A 158 -14.13 -5.42 14.34
CA ASP A 158 -14.75 -5.24 15.65
C ASP A 158 -15.28 -3.82 15.88
N GLN A 159 -16.14 -3.39 14.97
CA GLN A 159 -16.77 -2.06 14.98
C GLN A 159 -17.38 -1.69 16.33
N GLN A 160 -18.10 -2.61 16.98
CA GLN A 160 -18.75 -2.33 18.25
C GLN A 160 -17.75 -2.01 19.37
N LEU A 161 -16.60 -2.66 19.36
CA LEU A 161 -15.55 -2.39 20.34
C LEU A 161 -14.87 -1.05 20.08
N ILE A 162 -14.71 -0.68 18.81
CA ILE A 162 -14.21 0.64 18.41
C ILE A 162 -15.17 1.74 18.87
N ILE A 163 -16.46 1.59 18.60
CA ILE A 163 -17.48 2.57 19.01
C ILE A 163 -17.47 2.73 20.53
N ARG A 164 -17.51 1.63 21.29
CA ARG A 164 -17.39 1.68 22.76
C ARG A 164 -16.14 2.42 23.25
N GLY A 165 -15.03 2.22 22.53
CA GLY A 165 -13.80 2.94 22.84
C GLY A 165 -13.90 4.45 22.55
N LEU A 166 -14.54 4.82 21.43
CA LEU A 166 -14.75 6.20 21.04
C LEU A 166 -15.75 6.96 21.94
N GLU A 167 -16.72 6.25 22.55
CA GLU A 167 -17.71 6.81 23.50
C GLU A 167 -17.15 7.03 24.91
N ARG A 168 -15.90 6.67 25.17
CA ARG A 168 -15.29 6.88 26.48
C ARG A 168 -15.07 8.38 26.75
N GLU A 169 -15.57 8.87 27.87
CA GLU A 169 -15.42 10.26 28.31
C GLU A 169 -13.96 10.67 28.59
N ASP A 170 -13.08 9.69 28.87
CA ASP A 170 -11.67 9.92 29.17
C ASP A 170 -10.74 9.73 27.95
N LEU A 171 -11.31 9.57 26.74
CA LEU A 171 -10.61 9.53 25.47
C LEU A 171 -10.84 10.82 24.69
N PHE A 172 -9.80 11.63 24.54
CA PHE A 172 -9.85 12.82 23.67
C PHE A 172 -9.61 12.43 22.22
N THR A 173 -10.60 12.62 21.35
CA THR A 173 -10.57 12.22 19.95
C THR A 173 -10.53 13.41 19.01
N VAL A 174 -9.53 13.47 18.14
CA VAL A 174 -9.40 14.46 17.07
C VAL A 174 -9.48 13.73 15.73
N VAL A 175 -10.33 14.20 14.82
CA VAL A 175 -10.46 13.64 13.46
C VAL A 175 -10.15 14.71 12.43
N HIS A 176 -9.17 14.48 11.57
CA HIS A 176 -8.81 15.32 10.43
C HIS A 176 -9.28 14.65 9.14
N GLU A 177 -10.41 15.11 8.62
CA GLU A 177 -11.10 14.41 7.52
C GLU A 177 -11.85 15.43 6.62
N ARG A 178 -12.10 15.01 5.38
CA ARG A 178 -12.84 15.78 4.37
C ARG A 178 -14.35 15.68 4.52
N PHE A 179 -14.82 14.60 5.12
CA PHE A 179 -16.23 14.30 5.31
C PHE A 179 -16.54 14.02 6.77
N MET A 180 -17.79 14.27 7.17
CA MET A 180 -18.31 13.81 8.45
C MET A 180 -18.53 12.29 8.43
N THR A 181 -17.44 11.55 8.59
CA THR A 181 -17.44 10.09 8.65
C THR A 181 -18.08 9.58 9.95
N ASP A 182 -18.34 8.28 10.02
CA ASP A 182 -18.85 7.66 11.25
C ASP A 182 -17.89 7.90 12.42
N THR A 183 -16.58 7.83 12.20
CA THR A 183 -15.58 8.13 13.22
C THR A 183 -15.62 9.62 13.63
N ALA A 184 -15.80 10.53 12.68
CA ALA A 184 -15.83 11.96 12.95
C ALA A 184 -17.03 12.37 13.85
N ARG A 185 -18.11 11.59 13.85
CA ARG A 185 -19.28 11.84 14.72
C ARG A 185 -19.03 11.61 16.20
N TYR A 186 -17.98 10.86 16.53
CA TYR A 186 -17.53 10.59 17.91
C TYR A 186 -16.38 11.49 18.34
N ALA A 187 -15.90 12.40 17.46
CA ALA A 187 -14.75 13.23 17.76
C ALA A 187 -15.11 14.42 18.65
N ASP A 188 -14.22 14.77 19.58
CA ASP A 188 -14.28 16.02 20.33
C ASP A 188 -13.93 17.22 19.44
N ILE A 189 -13.01 17.00 18.49
CA ILE A 189 -12.60 18.02 17.50
C ILE A 189 -12.57 17.39 16.11
N VAL A 190 -13.20 18.07 15.15
CA VAL A 190 -13.10 17.75 13.73
C VAL A 190 -12.36 18.88 13.03
N LEU A 191 -11.25 18.54 12.38
CA LEU A 191 -10.44 19.44 11.56
C LEU A 191 -10.73 19.18 10.09
N PRO A 192 -11.07 20.21 9.29
CA PRO A 192 -11.37 20.03 7.88
C PRO A 192 -10.08 19.80 7.08
N ALA A 193 -10.03 18.74 6.28
CA ALA A 193 -8.91 18.37 5.45
C ALA A 193 -9.10 18.73 3.98
N THR A 194 -8.00 19.03 3.29
CA THR A 194 -7.99 19.32 1.85
C THR A 194 -8.21 18.06 1.00
N PHE A 195 -8.74 18.25 -0.19
CA PHE A 195 -8.67 17.29 -1.29
C PHE A 195 -7.33 17.38 -2.00
N SER A 196 -6.99 16.32 -2.76
CA SER A 196 -5.73 16.24 -3.50
C SER A 196 -5.51 17.36 -4.53
N VAL A 197 -6.58 17.96 -5.03
CA VAL A 197 -6.52 19.12 -5.96
C VAL A 197 -6.29 20.46 -5.26
N GLU A 198 -6.38 20.48 -3.93
CA GLU A 198 -6.24 21.66 -3.08
C GLU A 198 -4.87 21.75 -2.39
N GLN A 199 -3.99 20.78 -2.65
CA GLN A 199 -2.66 20.69 -2.06
C GLN A 199 -1.61 20.25 -3.08
N THR A 200 -0.33 20.43 -2.76
CA THR A 200 0.79 19.84 -3.50
C THR A 200 1.19 18.54 -2.81
N ASP A 201 1.36 17.44 -3.56
CA ASP A 201 1.74 16.16 -3.00
C ASP A 201 2.53 15.32 -4.00
N ILE A 202 3.13 14.22 -3.51
CA ILE A 202 3.87 13.27 -4.31
C ILE A 202 3.19 11.90 -4.24
N TYR A 203 3.00 11.27 -5.40
CA TYR A 203 2.19 10.06 -5.55
C TYR A 203 2.98 8.89 -6.11
N ARG A 204 2.67 7.72 -5.61
CA ARG A 204 3.06 6.42 -6.17
C ARG A 204 1.82 5.69 -6.62
N ALA A 205 1.85 5.07 -7.78
CA ALA A 205 0.75 4.25 -8.26
C ALA A 205 0.97 2.77 -7.89
N TYR A 206 -0.12 2.04 -7.67
CA TYR A 206 -0.07 0.59 -7.63
C TYR A 206 0.04 0.03 -9.04
N GLY A 207 0.93 -0.95 -9.24
CA GLY A 207 1.08 -1.64 -10.51
C GLY A 207 1.75 -0.85 -11.62
N TYR A 208 2.22 0.35 -11.34
CA TYR A 208 2.96 1.19 -12.28
C TYR A 208 4.28 1.64 -11.67
N CYS A 209 5.34 1.55 -12.48
CA CYS A 209 6.66 2.03 -12.11
C CYS A 209 6.78 3.52 -12.42
N THR A 210 5.90 4.32 -11.81
CA THR A 210 5.88 5.78 -12.01
C THR A 210 5.92 6.51 -10.68
N LEU A 211 6.55 7.67 -10.70
CA LEU A 211 6.46 8.69 -9.66
C LEU A 211 5.73 9.89 -10.25
N SER A 212 4.77 10.40 -9.53
CA SER A 212 3.98 11.56 -9.97
C SER A 212 3.90 12.58 -8.86
N THR A 213 3.73 13.83 -9.22
CA THR A 213 3.40 14.90 -8.30
C THR A 213 2.09 15.55 -8.73
N GLY A 214 1.34 16.06 -7.78
CA GLY A 214 0.18 16.92 -8.04
C GLY A 214 0.46 18.29 -7.48
N ARG A 215 0.22 19.32 -8.27
CA ARG A 215 0.24 20.71 -7.82
C ARG A 215 -1.15 21.11 -7.36
N LYS A 216 -1.21 21.98 -6.37
CA LYS A 216 -2.43 22.66 -6.00
C LYS A 216 -3.06 23.33 -7.21
N LEU A 217 -4.30 23.00 -7.54
CA LEU A 217 -5.06 23.52 -8.68
C LEU A 217 -6.11 24.55 -8.27
N VAL A 218 -6.68 24.39 -7.07
CA VAL A 218 -7.71 25.26 -6.50
C VAL A 218 -7.40 25.59 -5.05
N ASP A 219 -7.89 26.71 -4.57
CA ASP A 219 -7.74 27.07 -3.17
C ASP A 219 -8.66 26.22 -2.30
N ALA A 220 -8.13 25.80 -1.14
CA ALA A 220 -8.90 25.08 -0.16
C ALA A 220 -10.02 25.97 0.42
N PRO A 221 -11.25 25.48 0.54
CA PRO A 221 -12.36 26.26 1.10
C PRO A 221 -12.22 26.41 2.62
N GLY A 222 -12.63 27.57 3.12
CA GLY A 222 -12.72 27.84 4.56
C GLY A 222 -11.42 27.60 5.31
N GLU A 223 -11.47 26.76 6.33
CA GLU A 223 -10.32 26.42 7.18
C GLU A 223 -9.66 25.08 6.82
N CYS A 224 -9.99 24.51 5.66
CA CYS A 224 -9.38 23.25 5.22
C CYS A 224 -7.87 23.39 5.09
N ARG A 225 -7.15 22.41 5.61
CA ARG A 225 -5.69 22.33 5.58
C ARG A 225 -5.22 20.94 5.17
N SER A 226 -4.05 20.91 4.56
CA SER A 226 -3.39 19.63 4.27
C SER A 226 -2.91 18.93 5.55
N ASN A 227 -2.57 17.66 5.43
CA ASN A 227 -1.92 16.95 6.53
C ASN A 227 -0.60 17.63 6.92
N TRP A 228 0.18 18.09 5.93
CA TRP A 228 1.44 18.77 6.18
C TRP A 228 1.25 20.03 7.03
N ASP A 229 0.41 20.93 6.56
CA ASP A 229 0.14 22.20 7.27
C ASP A 229 -0.42 21.96 8.67
N THR A 230 -1.35 21.00 8.80
CA THR A 230 -1.98 20.69 10.09
C THR A 230 -0.95 20.18 11.10
N PHE A 231 -0.07 19.25 10.70
CA PHE A 231 0.95 18.72 11.60
C PHE A 231 2.05 19.74 11.91
N CYS A 232 2.41 20.62 10.97
CA CYS A 232 3.32 21.74 11.23
C CYS A 232 2.74 22.72 12.26
N LEU A 233 1.48 23.10 12.11
CA LEU A 233 0.78 23.97 13.07
C LEU A 233 0.67 23.30 14.45
N LEU A 234 0.33 22.02 14.50
CA LEU A 234 0.27 21.25 15.75
C LEU A 234 1.62 21.21 16.44
N ALA A 235 2.69 20.94 15.70
CA ALA A 235 4.05 20.92 16.24
C ALA A 235 4.45 22.28 16.85
N LYS A 236 4.17 23.38 16.14
CA LYS A 236 4.39 24.74 16.66
C LYS A 236 3.56 25.01 17.92
N GLY A 237 2.29 24.63 17.91
CA GLY A 237 1.40 24.76 19.08
C GLY A 237 1.89 23.95 20.29
N MET A 238 2.61 22.86 20.06
CA MET A 238 3.26 22.05 21.10
C MET A 238 4.65 22.58 21.53
N GLY A 239 5.10 23.70 20.96
CA GLY A 239 6.37 24.34 21.32
C GLY A 239 7.60 23.79 20.58
N TYR A 240 7.43 23.04 19.48
CA TYR A 240 8.55 22.70 18.62
C TYR A 240 8.95 23.91 17.77
N ALA A 241 10.21 24.33 17.88
CA ALA A 241 10.74 25.55 17.27
C ALA A 241 11.74 25.26 16.13
N ASP A 242 11.72 24.08 15.55
CA ASP A 242 12.61 23.73 14.43
C ASP A 242 12.05 24.31 13.12
N ASP A 243 12.91 24.94 12.32
CA ASP A 243 12.58 25.55 11.01
C ASP A 243 11.97 24.54 10.01
N TYR A 244 12.10 23.25 10.30
CA TYR A 244 11.46 22.20 9.55
C TYR A 244 9.93 22.40 9.45
N PHE A 245 9.30 22.86 10.52
CA PHE A 245 7.87 23.08 10.60
C PHE A 245 7.40 24.41 9.97
N ASP A 246 8.33 25.23 9.46
CA ASP A 246 8.01 26.46 8.72
C ASP A 246 7.89 26.23 7.20
N ARG A 247 8.28 25.07 6.73
CA ARG A 247 8.35 24.74 5.30
C ARG A 247 6.98 24.47 4.71
N SER A 248 6.76 25.02 3.54
CA SER A 248 5.61 24.71 2.69
C SER A 248 5.73 23.34 2.03
N GLU A 249 4.63 22.81 1.52
CA GLU A 249 4.59 21.58 0.72
C GLU A 249 5.50 21.66 -0.52
N ASN A 250 5.56 22.83 -1.16
CA ASN A 250 6.41 23.06 -2.31
C ASN A 250 7.90 22.99 -1.96
N GLU A 251 8.30 23.60 -0.86
CA GLU A 251 9.68 23.52 -0.36
C GLU A 251 10.03 22.09 0.05
N MET A 252 9.10 21.35 0.65
CA MET A 252 9.32 19.94 0.97
C MET A 252 9.45 19.08 -0.30
N LEU A 253 8.66 19.34 -1.32
CA LEU A 253 8.82 18.66 -2.61
C LEU A 253 10.20 18.93 -3.22
N ASP A 254 10.66 20.18 -3.22
CA ASP A 254 11.99 20.52 -3.71
C ASP A 254 13.11 19.84 -2.91
N ILE A 255 12.98 19.77 -1.60
CA ILE A 255 13.92 19.05 -0.74
C ILE A 255 13.95 17.55 -1.08
N LEU A 256 12.78 16.92 -1.26
CA LEU A 256 12.68 15.51 -1.62
C LEU A 256 13.33 15.21 -2.99
N LEU A 257 13.13 16.09 -3.96
CA LEU A 257 13.73 15.96 -5.29
C LEU A 257 15.23 16.29 -5.32
N SER A 258 15.72 17.10 -4.38
CA SER A 258 17.13 17.50 -4.27
C SER A 258 17.98 16.52 -3.44
N HIS A 259 17.35 15.65 -2.62
CA HIS A 259 18.02 14.62 -1.83
C HIS A 259 17.61 13.24 -2.36
N PRO A 260 18.07 12.88 -3.53
CA PRO A 260 17.58 11.69 -4.20
C PRO A 260 18.00 10.43 -3.48
N THR A 261 17.10 9.51 -3.42
CA THR A 261 17.39 8.09 -3.29
C THR A 261 18.07 7.60 -4.58
N ARG A 262 18.57 6.38 -4.60
CA ARG A 262 19.21 5.79 -5.78
C ARG A 262 18.38 5.99 -7.07
N ALA A 263 17.08 5.76 -7.00
CA ALA A 263 16.18 5.86 -8.15
C ALA A 263 16.04 7.28 -8.70
N ILE A 264 15.96 8.30 -7.83
CA ILE A 264 15.90 9.71 -8.26
C ILE A 264 17.29 10.22 -8.67
N ALA A 265 18.38 9.68 -8.10
CA ALA A 265 19.74 10.04 -8.51
C ALA A 265 20.02 9.71 -9.98
N GLU A 266 19.45 8.61 -10.49
CA GLU A 266 19.54 8.18 -11.88
C GLU A 266 18.56 8.93 -12.81
N THR A 267 17.71 9.80 -12.26
CA THR A 267 16.70 10.56 -12.98
C THR A 267 17.29 11.87 -13.51
N SER A 268 17.02 12.20 -14.77
CA SER A 268 17.49 13.43 -15.39
C SER A 268 16.93 14.70 -14.73
N ASP A 269 17.61 15.82 -14.89
CA ASP A 269 17.13 17.11 -14.37
C ASP A 269 15.83 17.55 -15.05
N GLU A 270 15.61 17.19 -16.32
CA GLU A 270 14.35 17.40 -17.04
C GLU A 270 13.19 16.63 -16.40
N ALA A 271 13.43 15.38 -16.01
CA ALA A 271 12.42 14.56 -15.32
C ALA A 271 12.12 15.11 -13.90
N LYS A 272 13.12 15.62 -13.19
CA LYS A 272 12.90 16.30 -11.91
C LYS A 272 12.08 17.58 -12.10
N GLU A 273 12.33 18.32 -13.17
CA GLU A 273 11.55 19.51 -13.49
C GLU A 273 10.11 19.15 -13.85
N THR A 274 9.89 18.06 -14.59
CA THR A 274 8.55 17.51 -14.83
C THR A 274 7.81 17.24 -13.52
N LEU A 275 8.48 16.64 -12.54
CA LEU A 275 7.89 16.44 -11.21
C LEU A 275 7.61 17.75 -10.49
N ARG A 276 8.50 18.75 -10.56
CA ARG A 276 8.26 20.07 -9.96
C ARG A 276 7.03 20.76 -10.54
N GLN A 277 6.73 20.50 -11.79
CA GLN A 277 5.58 21.09 -12.49
C GLN A 277 4.26 20.33 -12.30
N GLY A 278 4.25 19.24 -11.55
CA GLY A 278 3.04 18.43 -11.32
C GLY A 278 2.85 17.33 -12.37
N GLY A 279 3.95 16.83 -12.93
CA GLY A 279 3.94 15.77 -13.93
C GLY A 279 4.23 14.39 -13.36
N SER A 280 4.35 13.44 -14.27
CA SER A 280 4.60 12.02 -14.00
C SER A 280 5.83 11.56 -14.76
N ILE A 281 6.69 10.79 -14.13
CA ILE A 281 7.85 10.17 -14.77
C ILE A 281 7.83 8.67 -14.61
N ALA A 282 8.32 7.96 -15.62
CA ALA A 282 8.65 6.56 -15.48
C ALA A 282 9.92 6.41 -14.65
N LEU A 283 9.92 5.47 -13.72
CA LEU A 283 11.09 5.19 -12.91
C LEU A 283 12.03 4.27 -13.68
N PRO A 284 13.36 4.49 -13.59
CA PRO A 284 14.31 3.66 -14.29
C PRO A 284 14.34 2.26 -13.70
N PHE A 285 13.85 1.29 -14.45
CA PHE A 285 14.14 -0.12 -14.27
C PHE A 285 15.02 -0.55 -15.43
N SER A 286 16.12 -1.20 -15.11
CA SER A 286 17.12 -1.63 -16.09
C SER A 286 16.53 -2.56 -17.16
N ASP A 287 15.51 -3.35 -16.78
CA ASP A 287 14.74 -4.20 -17.69
C ASP A 287 13.29 -4.20 -17.21
N HIS A 288 12.36 -4.02 -18.11
CA HIS A 288 10.92 -4.08 -17.80
C HIS A 288 10.45 -5.50 -17.41
N LEU A 289 11.36 -6.40 -17.15
CA LEU A 289 11.13 -7.79 -16.77
C LEU A 289 11.58 -8.02 -15.32
N ALA A 290 10.73 -8.66 -14.53
CA ALA A 290 10.98 -8.91 -13.11
C ALA A 290 12.22 -9.77 -12.80
N PHE A 291 12.83 -10.39 -13.81
CA PHE A 291 13.95 -11.33 -13.71
C PHE A 291 15.05 -11.06 -14.76
N GLY A 292 15.13 -9.83 -15.26
CA GLY A 292 16.07 -9.46 -16.34
C GLY A 292 17.49 -9.14 -15.87
N THR A 293 17.79 -9.25 -14.60
CA THR A 293 19.10 -8.91 -14.05
C THR A 293 19.71 -10.09 -13.31
N GLU A 294 20.35 -10.97 -14.06
CA GLU A 294 21.56 -11.68 -13.61
C GLU A 294 22.47 -11.88 -14.81
#